data_32a4af79594d6054d7754339d95d5764
#
_entry.id   32a4af79594d6054d7754339d95d5764
#
_cell.length_a   1.000
_cell.length_b   1.000
_cell.length_c   1.000
_cell.angle_alpha   90.00
_cell.angle_beta   90.00
_cell.angle_gamma   90.00
#
_symmetry.space_group_name_H-M   'P 1'
#
loop_
_entity.id
_entity.type
_entity.pdbx_description
1 polymer ?
#
loop_
_entity_poly.entity_id
_entity_poly.type
_entity_poly.pdbx_seq_one_letter_code
_entity_poly.pdbx_strand_id
1 'polypeptide(L)'
;VRLVDGRLVFSASDLNDYLACPHRVALNRRALVRGDAPLDDDPTLAIVARKGREHELRVLERLAGEGVAIVRIPEGDNTARDLLEAVETTRRAMRSGAEAIYQASFLDGAWTGRADFLVRVDDAPSELGSWSYDVEDTKLAIREKPQFLVQLCTYAELVASLQGVLPRSVRALFGDGTATSYDPRRYVAYVRAAKRRFAEAIAALDPDAVPERVSACERCVWSLRCDGVRRSVDHLSLVAGMRRDQTKRLVAAGITTLERLATSTADAHPPKMAGQTFANLRRQAALQLHQRA
;
A
#
# COMPACT_ATOMS: atom_id res chain seq x y z
N VAL A 1 -5.49 -0.14 -7.76
CA VAL A 1 -6.82 0.29 -8.28
C VAL A 1 -7.05 -0.38 -9.61
N ARG A 2 -8.22 -0.99 -9.82
CA ARG A 2 -8.63 -1.58 -11.09
C ARG A 2 -10.12 -1.33 -11.36
N LEU A 3 -10.56 -1.57 -12.59
CA LEU A 3 -11.98 -1.56 -12.97
C LEU A 3 -12.47 -3.00 -13.11
N VAL A 4 -13.61 -3.29 -12.47
CA VAL A 4 -14.35 -4.55 -12.63
C VAL A 4 -15.79 -4.17 -12.92
N ASP A 5 -16.29 -4.55 -14.09
CA ASP A 5 -17.65 -4.20 -14.57
C ASP A 5 -17.97 -2.70 -14.41
N GLY A 6 -17.01 -1.84 -14.78
CA GLY A 6 -17.13 -0.38 -14.70
C GLY A 6 -17.04 0.23 -13.29
N ARG A 7 -16.81 -0.59 -12.25
CA ARG A 7 -16.66 -0.13 -10.86
C ARG A 7 -15.21 -0.15 -10.43
N LEU A 8 -14.82 0.86 -9.66
CA LEU A 8 -13.49 0.88 -9.04
C LEU A 8 -13.40 -0.17 -7.92
N VAL A 9 -12.36 -0.98 -8.00
CA VAL A 9 -12.04 -2.01 -7.01
C VAL A 9 -10.62 -1.76 -6.48
N PHE A 10 -10.44 -1.94 -5.18
CA PHE A 10 -9.24 -1.61 -4.44
C PHE A 10 -8.64 -2.84 -3.77
N SER A 11 -7.33 -2.83 -3.63
CA SER A 11 -6.56 -3.88 -2.96
C SER A 11 -5.96 -3.40 -1.63
N ALA A 12 -5.38 -4.32 -0.87
CA ALA A 12 -4.58 -3.99 0.30
C ALA A 12 -3.39 -3.09 -0.04
N SER A 13 -2.82 -3.22 -1.24
CA SER A 13 -1.73 -2.35 -1.72
C SER A 13 -2.22 -0.92 -1.92
N ASP A 14 -3.43 -0.72 -2.45
CA ASP A 14 -4.01 0.61 -2.61
C ASP A 14 -4.29 1.27 -1.25
N LEU A 15 -4.73 0.48 -0.26
CA LEU A 15 -4.89 0.97 1.10
C LEU A 15 -3.54 1.37 1.73
N ASN A 16 -2.50 0.58 1.54
CA ASN A 16 -1.15 0.91 1.98
C ASN A 16 -0.62 2.16 1.28
N ASP A 17 -0.87 2.30 -0.01
CA ASP A 17 -0.51 3.49 -0.80
C ASP A 17 -1.23 4.74 -0.26
N TYR A 18 -2.53 4.64 0.04
CA TYR A 18 -3.29 5.72 0.64
C TYR A 18 -2.76 6.14 2.01
N LEU A 19 -2.45 5.18 2.87
CA LEU A 19 -1.90 5.44 4.20
C LEU A 19 -0.51 6.11 4.14
N ALA A 20 0.29 5.77 3.12
CA ALA A 20 1.61 6.34 2.91
C ALA A 20 1.54 7.71 2.20
N CYS A 21 0.71 7.84 1.17
CA CYS A 21 0.55 9.03 0.35
C CYS A 21 -0.79 9.01 -0.40
N PRO A 22 -1.83 9.74 0.05
CA PRO A 22 -3.12 9.81 -0.66
C PRO A 22 -2.98 10.27 -2.11
N HIS A 23 -2.06 11.19 -2.41
CA HIS A 23 -1.81 11.67 -3.77
C HIS A 23 -1.37 10.56 -4.74
N ARG A 24 -0.62 9.55 -4.25
CA ARG A 24 -0.25 8.38 -5.04
C ARG A 24 -1.48 7.63 -5.56
N VAL A 25 -2.50 7.46 -4.74
CA VAL A 25 -3.75 6.81 -5.14
C VAL A 25 -4.53 7.64 -6.17
N ALA A 26 -4.51 8.98 -6.02
CA ALA A 26 -5.09 9.89 -7.03
C ALA A 26 -4.40 9.70 -8.40
N LEU A 27 -3.07 9.63 -8.41
CA LEU A 27 -2.29 9.38 -9.63
C LEU A 27 -2.55 8.00 -10.23
N ASN A 28 -2.58 6.94 -9.39
CA ASN A 28 -2.90 5.58 -9.84
C ASN A 28 -4.32 5.51 -10.46
N ARG A 29 -5.30 6.17 -9.83
CA ARG A 29 -6.67 6.27 -10.39
C ARG A 29 -6.69 7.00 -11.72
N ARG A 30 -5.95 8.11 -11.87
CA ARG A 30 -5.85 8.85 -13.13
C ARG A 30 -5.19 8.00 -14.20
N ALA A 31 -4.10 7.30 -13.89
CA ALA A 31 -3.41 6.41 -14.81
C ALA A 31 -4.34 5.32 -15.37
N LEU A 32 -5.18 4.75 -14.51
CA LEU A 32 -6.17 3.75 -14.94
C LEU A 32 -7.17 4.29 -15.97
N VAL A 33 -7.57 5.58 -15.84
CA VAL A 33 -8.58 6.21 -16.71
C VAL A 33 -7.94 6.78 -17.97
N ARG A 34 -6.75 7.36 -17.88
CA ARG A 34 -6.10 8.11 -18.98
C ARG A 34 -4.98 7.33 -19.68
N GLY A 35 -4.56 6.19 -19.12
CA GLY A 35 -3.42 5.42 -19.65
C GLY A 35 -2.06 6.07 -19.34
N ASP A 36 -1.99 7.02 -18.40
CA ASP A 36 -0.74 7.64 -17.99
C ASP A 36 0.20 6.59 -17.39
N ALA A 37 1.42 6.49 -17.88
CA ALA A 37 2.45 5.63 -17.29
C ALA A 37 3.29 6.41 -16.26
N PRO A 38 3.75 5.75 -15.17
CA PRO A 38 4.81 6.31 -14.34
C PRO A 38 6.07 6.62 -15.17
N LEU A 39 6.75 7.70 -14.85
CA LEU A 39 8.01 8.10 -15.53
C LEU A 39 9.24 7.36 -15.00
N ASP A 40 9.08 6.62 -13.91
CA ASP A 40 10.19 5.96 -13.22
C ASP A 40 10.07 4.45 -13.41
N ASP A 41 11.02 3.89 -14.14
CA ASP A 41 11.17 2.45 -14.36
C ASP A 41 12.43 1.99 -13.59
N ASP A 42 12.31 1.95 -12.25
CA ASP A 42 13.42 1.50 -11.40
C ASP A 42 13.68 -0.01 -11.60
N PRO A 43 14.77 -0.40 -12.25
CA PRO A 43 15.07 -1.81 -12.50
C PRO A 43 15.25 -2.62 -11.21
N THR A 44 15.51 -1.96 -10.07
CA THR A 44 15.62 -2.61 -8.76
C THR A 44 14.27 -3.21 -8.33
N LEU A 45 13.15 -2.58 -8.72
CA LEU A 45 11.82 -3.09 -8.41
C LEU A 45 11.54 -4.42 -9.10
N ALA A 46 12.00 -4.60 -10.35
CA ALA A 46 11.88 -5.86 -11.08
C ALA A 46 12.69 -6.99 -10.41
N ILE A 47 13.88 -6.67 -9.89
CA ILE A 47 14.72 -7.65 -9.16
C ILE A 47 14.03 -8.05 -7.85
N VAL A 48 13.48 -7.09 -7.10
CA VAL A 48 12.77 -7.36 -5.84
C VAL A 48 11.53 -8.21 -6.09
N ALA A 49 10.75 -7.89 -7.13
CA ALA A 49 9.55 -8.65 -7.51
C ALA A 49 9.90 -10.12 -7.88
N ARG A 50 10.96 -10.32 -8.68
CA ARG A 50 11.44 -11.66 -9.03
C ARG A 50 11.86 -12.46 -7.80
N LYS A 51 12.68 -11.88 -6.91
CA LYS A 51 13.10 -12.54 -5.66
C LYS A 51 11.91 -12.85 -4.73
N GLY A 52 10.91 -11.97 -4.70
CA GLY A 52 9.66 -12.22 -3.98
C GLY A 52 8.94 -13.47 -4.51
N ARG A 53 8.79 -13.57 -5.82
CA ARG A 53 8.20 -14.74 -6.48
C ARG A 53 9.01 -16.02 -6.25
N GLU A 54 10.33 -15.96 -6.32
CA GLU A 54 11.20 -17.09 -6.02
C GLU A 54 11.04 -17.57 -4.56
N HIS A 55 10.87 -16.65 -3.62
CA HIS A 55 10.61 -16.99 -2.22
C HIS A 55 9.24 -17.66 -2.06
N GLU A 56 8.22 -17.13 -2.67
CA GLU A 56 6.86 -17.69 -2.66
C GLU A 56 6.82 -19.11 -3.24
N LEU A 57 7.50 -19.34 -4.38
CA LEU A 57 7.60 -20.67 -4.99
C LEU A 57 8.33 -21.67 -4.08
N ARG A 58 9.38 -21.26 -3.37
CA ARG A 58 10.05 -22.15 -2.39
C ARG A 58 9.11 -22.58 -1.25
N VAL A 59 8.25 -21.66 -0.79
CA VAL A 59 7.24 -22.01 0.22
C VAL A 59 6.23 -23.02 -0.35
N LEU A 60 5.78 -22.80 -1.58
CA LEU A 60 4.87 -23.68 -2.30
C LEU A 60 5.47 -25.10 -2.48
N GLU A 61 6.73 -25.18 -2.89
CA GLU A 61 7.46 -26.44 -3.06
C GLU A 61 7.64 -27.17 -1.73
N ARG A 62 7.93 -26.44 -0.65
CA ARG A 62 8.02 -27.01 0.70
C ARG A 62 6.71 -27.64 1.14
N LEU A 63 5.59 -26.93 1.03
CA LEU A 63 4.26 -27.45 1.39
C LEU A 63 3.90 -28.70 0.57
N ALA A 64 4.17 -28.68 -0.73
CA ALA A 64 3.95 -29.85 -1.59
C ALA A 64 4.86 -31.03 -1.18
N GLY A 65 6.12 -30.78 -0.82
CA GLY A 65 7.06 -31.78 -0.32
C GLY A 65 6.66 -32.39 1.05
N GLU A 66 5.92 -31.62 1.87
CA GLU A 66 5.32 -32.07 3.12
C GLU A 66 4.04 -32.93 2.90
N GLY A 67 3.63 -33.14 1.64
CA GLY A 67 2.47 -33.93 1.26
C GLY A 67 1.13 -33.21 1.32
N VAL A 68 1.13 -31.87 1.47
CA VAL A 68 -0.10 -31.06 1.50
C VAL A 68 -0.73 -31.03 0.10
N ALA A 69 -2.02 -31.34 0.00
CA ALA A 69 -2.77 -31.26 -1.25
C ALA A 69 -3.12 -29.76 -1.54
N ILE A 70 -2.47 -29.20 -2.56
CA ILE A 70 -2.57 -27.77 -2.88
C ILE A 70 -3.41 -27.56 -4.13
N VAL A 71 -4.49 -26.80 -4.00
CA VAL A 71 -5.25 -26.26 -5.14
C VAL A 71 -4.60 -24.94 -5.58
N ARG A 72 -4.16 -24.89 -6.84
CA ARG A 72 -3.56 -23.70 -7.43
C ARG A 72 -4.63 -22.91 -8.18
N ILE A 73 -4.81 -21.64 -7.82
CA ILE A 73 -5.70 -20.75 -8.56
C ILE A 73 -4.94 -20.21 -9.79
N PRO A 74 -5.49 -20.35 -11.01
CA PRO A 74 -4.80 -19.90 -12.22
C PRO A 74 -4.45 -18.42 -12.19
N GLU A 75 -3.27 -18.08 -12.72
CA GLU A 75 -2.94 -16.72 -13.10
C GLU A 75 -3.59 -16.41 -14.45
N GLY A 76 -4.31 -15.30 -14.53
CA GLY A 76 -4.86 -14.76 -15.76
C GLY A 76 -4.15 -13.47 -16.19
N ASP A 77 -4.58 -12.90 -17.31
CA ASP A 77 -4.04 -11.66 -17.90
C ASP A 77 -4.47 -10.38 -17.15
N ASN A 78 -4.86 -10.50 -15.88
CA ASN A 78 -5.35 -9.42 -15.03
C ASN A 78 -6.64 -8.73 -15.51
N THR A 79 -7.44 -9.40 -16.34
CA THR A 79 -8.75 -8.89 -16.75
C THR A 79 -9.78 -9.02 -15.64
N ALA A 80 -10.91 -8.32 -15.76
CA ALA A 80 -12.04 -8.46 -14.84
C ALA A 80 -12.58 -9.90 -14.86
N ARG A 81 -12.64 -10.53 -16.06
CA ARG A 81 -13.09 -11.91 -16.25
C ARG A 81 -12.19 -12.90 -15.48
N ASP A 82 -10.86 -12.77 -15.62
CA ASP A 82 -9.91 -13.66 -14.94
C ASP A 82 -10.05 -13.54 -13.42
N LEU A 83 -10.24 -12.31 -12.90
CA LEU A 83 -10.48 -12.11 -11.48
C LEU A 83 -11.75 -12.85 -11.00
N LEU A 84 -12.87 -12.70 -11.72
CA LEU A 84 -14.13 -13.35 -11.35
C LEU A 84 -14.03 -14.87 -11.41
N GLU A 85 -13.33 -15.42 -12.41
CA GLU A 85 -13.07 -16.86 -12.53
C GLU A 85 -12.16 -17.37 -11.40
N ALA A 86 -11.11 -16.63 -11.06
CA ALA A 86 -10.21 -16.96 -9.95
C ALA A 86 -10.95 -16.93 -8.60
N VAL A 87 -11.84 -15.94 -8.39
CA VAL A 87 -12.67 -15.84 -7.18
C VAL A 87 -13.61 -17.04 -7.07
N GLU A 88 -14.28 -17.44 -8.16
CA GLU A 88 -15.18 -18.58 -8.14
C GLU A 88 -14.43 -19.90 -7.95
N THR A 89 -13.25 -20.03 -8.53
CA THR A 89 -12.37 -21.18 -8.29
C THR A 89 -11.90 -21.26 -6.85
N THR A 90 -11.53 -20.14 -6.24
CA THR A 90 -11.19 -20.04 -4.81
C THR A 90 -12.36 -20.48 -3.93
N ARG A 91 -13.57 -19.96 -4.22
CA ARG A 91 -14.80 -20.30 -3.47
C ARG A 91 -15.09 -21.80 -3.52
N ARG A 92 -14.97 -22.42 -4.70
CA ARG A 92 -15.15 -23.88 -4.87
C ARG A 92 -14.11 -24.67 -4.07
N ALA A 93 -12.83 -24.27 -4.14
CA ALA A 93 -11.76 -24.92 -3.39
C ALA A 93 -11.97 -24.84 -1.87
N MET A 94 -12.40 -23.68 -1.35
CA MET A 94 -12.73 -23.52 0.07
C MET A 94 -13.90 -24.39 0.50
N ARG A 95 -14.96 -24.46 -0.31
CA ARG A 95 -16.14 -25.30 -0.02
C ARG A 95 -15.86 -26.79 -0.10
N SER A 96 -14.94 -27.22 -0.95
CA SER A 96 -14.52 -28.63 -1.05
C SER A 96 -13.56 -29.05 0.08
N GLY A 97 -13.15 -28.11 0.95
CA GLY A 97 -12.24 -28.43 2.06
C GLY A 97 -10.80 -28.68 1.61
N ALA A 98 -10.32 -28.03 0.55
CA ALA A 98 -8.93 -28.14 0.09
C ALA A 98 -7.95 -27.87 1.25
N GLU A 99 -6.91 -28.70 1.40
CA GLU A 99 -5.94 -28.57 2.53
C GLU A 99 -5.17 -27.24 2.46
N ALA A 100 -4.77 -26.85 1.25
CA ALA A 100 -4.20 -25.54 0.99
C ALA A 100 -4.66 -24.99 -0.37
N ILE A 101 -4.76 -23.66 -0.47
CA ILE A 101 -5.12 -22.96 -1.71
C ILE A 101 -4.03 -21.92 -1.98
N TYR A 102 -3.34 -22.07 -3.10
CA TYR A 102 -2.30 -21.16 -3.53
C TYR A 102 -2.88 -20.06 -4.42
N GLN A 103 -2.49 -18.80 -4.16
CA GLN A 103 -2.93 -17.61 -4.87
C GLN A 103 -4.46 -17.39 -4.82
N ALA A 104 -5.03 -17.64 -3.64
CA ALA A 104 -6.46 -17.48 -3.40
C ALA A 104 -6.94 -16.06 -3.68
N SER A 105 -7.92 -15.91 -4.58
CA SER A 105 -8.40 -14.63 -5.07
C SER A 105 -9.79 -14.30 -4.53
N PHE A 106 -10.01 -13.04 -4.18
CA PHE A 106 -11.22 -12.56 -3.52
C PHE A 106 -11.74 -11.28 -4.16
N LEU A 107 -13.05 -11.12 -4.11
CA LEU A 107 -13.75 -9.88 -4.41
C LEU A 107 -14.96 -9.78 -3.46
N ASP A 108 -14.99 -8.73 -2.66
CA ASP A 108 -16.10 -8.41 -1.76
C ASP A 108 -16.35 -6.89 -1.78
N GLY A 109 -17.53 -6.50 -2.28
CA GLY A 109 -17.87 -5.11 -2.51
C GLY A 109 -16.84 -4.39 -3.39
N ALA A 110 -16.21 -3.34 -2.87
CA ALA A 110 -15.16 -2.59 -3.56
C ALA A 110 -13.74 -3.09 -3.26
N TRP A 111 -13.59 -4.24 -2.59
CA TRP A 111 -12.28 -4.73 -2.16
C TRP A 111 -11.95 -6.06 -2.83
N THR A 112 -10.72 -6.15 -3.33
CA THR A 112 -10.15 -7.37 -3.91
C THR A 112 -8.85 -7.72 -3.20
N GLY A 113 -8.50 -8.98 -3.22
CA GLY A 113 -7.24 -9.48 -2.67
C GLY A 113 -6.83 -10.77 -3.33
N ARG A 114 -5.54 -11.07 -3.23
CA ARG A 114 -4.94 -12.33 -3.63
C ARG A 114 -3.96 -12.72 -2.54
N ALA A 115 -4.36 -13.70 -1.72
CA ALA A 115 -3.52 -14.23 -0.66
C ALA A 115 -2.61 -15.32 -1.23
N ASP A 116 -1.35 -15.32 -0.83
CA ASP A 116 -0.39 -16.32 -1.32
C ASP A 116 -0.86 -17.72 -0.97
N PHE A 117 -1.28 -17.94 0.28
CA PHE A 117 -1.80 -19.22 0.73
C PHE A 117 -3.00 -19.06 1.66
N LEU A 118 -4.01 -19.92 1.47
CA LEU A 118 -4.96 -20.28 2.51
C LEU A 118 -4.62 -21.69 2.99
N VAL A 119 -4.58 -21.86 4.30
CA VAL A 119 -4.33 -23.15 4.93
C VAL A 119 -5.55 -23.56 5.74
N ARG A 120 -6.06 -24.78 5.49
CA ARG A 120 -7.22 -25.29 6.22
C ARG A 120 -6.89 -25.51 7.69
N VAL A 121 -7.80 -25.14 8.54
CA VAL A 121 -7.76 -25.37 9.98
C VAL A 121 -8.91 -26.29 10.33
N ASP A 122 -8.60 -27.52 10.72
CA ASP A 122 -9.58 -28.49 11.16
C ASP A 122 -10.10 -28.14 12.57
N ASP A 123 -11.24 -28.67 12.96
CA ASP A 123 -11.93 -28.36 14.23
C ASP A 123 -12.16 -26.86 14.45
N ALA A 124 -12.39 -26.14 13.37
CA ALA A 124 -12.64 -24.72 13.30
C ALA A 124 -13.94 -24.43 12.53
N PRO A 125 -15.10 -24.62 13.13
CA PRO A 125 -16.40 -24.48 12.46
C PRO A 125 -16.58 -23.12 11.81
N SER A 126 -17.10 -23.14 10.59
CA SER A 126 -17.41 -21.95 9.78
C SER A 126 -18.64 -22.23 8.92
N GLU A 127 -19.05 -21.28 8.08
CA GLU A 127 -20.12 -21.51 7.09
C GLU A 127 -19.72 -22.53 5.99
N LEU A 128 -18.45 -22.95 5.95
CA LEU A 128 -17.96 -23.97 5.04
C LEU A 128 -18.16 -25.40 5.55
N GLY A 129 -18.25 -25.58 6.88
CA GLY A 129 -18.36 -26.89 7.55
C GLY A 129 -17.61 -26.93 8.88
N SER A 130 -17.03 -28.08 9.23
CA SER A 130 -16.23 -28.23 10.45
C SER A 130 -14.83 -27.61 10.39
N TRP A 131 -14.48 -26.95 9.30
CA TRP A 131 -13.20 -26.30 9.06
C TRP A 131 -13.35 -24.82 8.75
N SER A 132 -12.24 -24.10 8.82
CA SER A 132 -12.05 -22.75 8.34
C SER A 132 -10.69 -22.61 7.66
N TYR A 133 -10.34 -21.41 7.21
CA TYR A 133 -9.04 -21.13 6.61
C TYR A 133 -8.33 -20.01 7.34
N ASP A 134 -7.04 -20.19 7.57
CA ASP A 134 -6.10 -19.17 7.96
C ASP A 134 -5.35 -18.63 6.73
N VAL A 135 -4.84 -17.40 6.83
CA VAL A 135 -4.12 -16.71 5.74
C VAL A 135 -2.64 -16.75 6.02
N GLU A 136 -1.85 -17.18 5.04
CA GLU A 136 -0.40 -17.04 5.05
C GLU A 136 0.06 -16.24 3.82
N ASP A 137 1.00 -15.33 4.02
CA ASP A 137 1.49 -14.45 2.97
C ASP A 137 3.01 -14.31 3.07
N THR A 138 3.70 -14.47 1.94
CA THR A 138 5.16 -14.46 1.87
C THR A 138 5.71 -13.05 1.84
N LYS A 139 6.82 -12.82 2.52
CA LYS A 139 7.49 -11.54 2.57
C LYS A 139 9.00 -11.74 2.39
N LEU A 140 9.54 -11.17 1.31
CA LEU A 140 11.00 -11.18 1.10
C LEU A 140 11.76 -10.45 2.21
N ALA A 141 11.10 -9.55 2.93
CA ALA A 141 11.66 -8.87 4.09
C ALA A 141 11.99 -9.86 5.21
N ILE A 142 12.97 -9.50 6.05
CA ILE A 142 13.37 -10.26 7.25
C ILE A 142 12.88 -9.61 8.54
N ARG A 143 12.10 -8.54 8.44
CA ARG A 143 11.53 -7.81 9.59
C ARG A 143 10.10 -7.41 9.31
N GLU A 144 9.32 -7.42 10.37
CA GLU A 144 7.93 -6.99 10.36
C GLU A 144 7.78 -5.52 9.94
N LYS A 145 6.70 -5.22 9.23
CA LYS A 145 6.32 -3.86 8.85
C LYS A 145 4.80 -3.70 9.05
N PRO A 146 4.33 -2.54 9.55
CA PRO A 146 2.89 -2.30 9.74
C PRO A 146 2.04 -2.55 8.49
N GLN A 147 2.62 -2.30 7.30
CA GLN A 147 1.96 -2.53 6.00
C GLN A 147 1.59 -4.01 5.79
N PHE A 148 2.35 -4.95 6.36
CA PHE A 148 2.04 -6.38 6.25
C PHE A 148 0.77 -6.72 7.04
N LEU A 149 0.59 -6.13 8.23
CA LEU A 149 -0.63 -6.30 9.01
C LEU A 149 -1.86 -5.72 8.31
N VAL A 150 -1.73 -4.56 7.65
CA VAL A 150 -2.82 -3.99 6.85
C VAL A 150 -3.22 -4.94 5.73
N GLN A 151 -2.26 -5.55 5.04
CA GLN A 151 -2.50 -6.51 3.97
C GLN A 151 -3.15 -7.78 4.49
N LEU A 152 -2.54 -8.42 5.50
CA LEU A 152 -3.02 -9.66 6.10
C LEU A 152 -4.43 -9.51 6.69
N CYS A 153 -4.71 -8.41 7.38
CA CYS A 153 -6.05 -8.16 7.92
C CYS A 153 -7.07 -7.81 6.81
N THR A 154 -6.64 -7.22 5.71
CA THR A 154 -7.51 -7.04 4.53
C THR A 154 -7.90 -8.40 3.95
N TYR A 155 -6.94 -9.33 3.84
CA TYR A 155 -7.23 -10.70 3.40
C TYR A 155 -8.09 -11.46 4.41
N ALA A 156 -7.84 -11.29 5.72
CA ALA A 156 -8.66 -11.90 6.75
C ALA A 156 -10.15 -11.51 6.63
N GLU A 157 -10.45 -10.25 6.31
CA GLU A 157 -11.83 -9.81 6.07
C GLU A 157 -12.43 -10.44 4.81
N LEU A 158 -11.65 -10.51 3.72
CA LEU A 158 -12.09 -11.13 2.47
C LEU A 158 -12.33 -12.64 2.64
N VAL A 159 -11.50 -13.33 3.41
CA VAL A 159 -11.73 -14.74 3.78
C VAL A 159 -12.98 -14.86 4.63
N ALA A 160 -13.15 -13.97 5.61
CA ALA A 160 -14.31 -13.97 6.50
C ALA A 160 -15.63 -13.76 5.74
N SER A 161 -15.64 -13.01 4.64
CA SER A 161 -16.84 -12.83 3.81
C SER A 161 -17.28 -14.12 3.10
N LEU A 162 -16.39 -15.12 2.97
CA LEU A 162 -16.70 -16.41 2.37
C LEU A 162 -16.95 -17.54 3.38
N GLN A 163 -16.32 -17.47 4.55
CA GLN A 163 -16.43 -18.52 5.57
C GLN A 163 -17.25 -18.11 6.80
N GLY A 164 -17.77 -16.85 6.85
CA GLY A 164 -18.63 -16.36 7.92
C GLY A 164 -17.90 -15.99 9.23
N VAL A 165 -16.64 -16.38 9.38
CA VAL A 165 -15.81 -16.13 10.57
C VAL A 165 -14.45 -15.58 10.20
N LEU A 166 -13.86 -14.75 11.05
CA LEU A 166 -12.46 -14.34 10.86
C LEU A 166 -11.52 -15.55 10.98
N PRO A 167 -10.44 -15.62 10.18
CA PRO A 167 -9.35 -16.55 10.40
C PRO A 167 -8.89 -16.54 11.85
N ARG A 168 -8.47 -17.70 12.37
CA ARG A 168 -7.88 -17.79 13.72
C ARG A 168 -6.57 -17.03 13.78
N SER A 169 -5.81 -17.08 12.68
CA SER A 169 -4.49 -16.52 12.56
C SER A 169 -4.26 -15.99 11.14
N VAL A 170 -3.42 -14.96 11.04
CA VAL A 170 -2.80 -14.53 9.79
C VAL A 170 -1.29 -14.56 9.97
N ARG A 171 -0.54 -15.14 9.00
CA ARG A 171 0.90 -15.34 9.13
C ARG A 171 1.68 -14.65 8.03
N ALA A 172 2.79 -14.04 8.42
CA ALA A 172 3.82 -13.56 7.50
C ALA A 172 4.98 -14.56 7.47
N LEU A 173 5.31 -15.06 6.29
CA LEU A 173 6.43 -15.99 6.05
C LEU A 173 7.60 -15.22 5.47
N PHE A 174 8.67 -15.01 6.24
CA PHE A 174 9.78 -14.15 5.87
C PHE A 174 10.85 -14.83 5.01
N GLY A 175 11.65 -14.00 4.30
CA GLY A 175 12.70 -14.46 3.40
C GLY A 175 13.85 -15.21 4.05
N ASP A 176 14.03 -15.07 5.37
CA ASP A 176 15.00 -15.81 6.19
C ASP A 176 14.46 -17.14 6.74
N GLY A 177 13.24 -17.54 6.36
CA GLY A 177 12.58 -18.75 6.80
C GLY A 177 11.82 -18.60 8.12
N THR A 178 11.88 -17.45 8.78
CA THR A 178 11.07 -17.21 9.98
C THR A 178 9.61 -16.90 9.62
N ALA A 179 8.72 -17.05 10.60
CA ALA A 179 7.31 -16.72 10.44
C ALA A 179 6.78 -16.02 11.69
N THR A 180 5.91 -15.02 11.48
CA THR A 180 5.18 -14.40 12.59
C THR A 180 3.69 -14.57 12.38
N SER A 181 3.00 -14.98 13.44
CA SER A 181 1.55 -15.18 13.50
C SER A 181 0.89 -14.05 14.26
N TYR A 182 -0.24 -13.56 13.76
CA TYR A 182 -1.03 -12.51 14.37
C TYR A 182 -2.49 -12.93 14.50
N ASP A 183 -3.13 -12.55 15.62
CA ASP A 183 -4.59 -12.63 15.75
C ASP A 183 -5.23 -11.43 15.02
N PRO A 184 -5.94 -11.63 13.90
CA PRO A 184 -6.51 -10.54 13.12
C PRO A 184 -7.54 -9.71 13.91
N ARG A 185 -8.20 -10.27 14.94
CA ARG A 185 -9.17 -9.57 15.78
C ARG A 185 -8.59 -8.34 16.47
N ARG A 186 -7.27 -8.35 16.72
CA ARG A 186 -6.58 -7.21 17.36
C ARG A 186 -6.39 -6.01 16.42
N TYR A 187 -6.42 -6.23 15.11
CA TYR A 187 -6.03 -5.21 14.11
C TYR A 187 -7.15 -4.86 13.12
N VAL A 188 -8.12 -5.74 12.93
CA VAL A 188 -9.18 -5.58 11.92
C VAL A 188 -9.98 -4.29 12.09
N ALA A 189 -10.20 -3.86 13.33
CA ALA A 189 -10.90 -2.60 13.61
C ALA A 189 -10.18 -1.38 13.03
N TYR A 190 -8.85 -1.35 13.13
CA TYR A 190 -8.02 -0.31 12.52
C TYR A 190 -8.13 -0.36 10.98
N VAL A 191 -8.02 -1.54 10.38
CA VAL A 191 -8.08 -1.72 8.93
C VAL A 191 -9.45 -1.31 8.39
N ARG A 192 -10.54 -1.68 9.08
CA ARG A 192 -11.91 -1.21 8.75
C ARG A 192 -12.03 0.31 8.79
N ALA A 193 -11.48 0.93 9.83
CA ALA A 193 -11.48 2.39 9.93
C ALA A 193 -10.65 3.05 8.82
N ALA A 194 -9.50 2.45 8.43
CA ALA A 194 -8.69 2.92 7.33
C ALA A 194 -9.40 2.78 5.98
N LYS A 195 -10.08 1.64 5.72
CA LYS A 195 -10.90 1.41 4.52
C LYS A 195 -12.04 2.42 4.40
N ARG A 196 -12.76 2.73 5.50
CA ARG A 196 -13.80 3.77 5.49
C ARG A 196 -13.23 5.13 5.12
N ARG A 197 -12.15 5.58 5.78
CA ARG A 197 -11.50 6.86 5.46
C ARG A 197 -11.01 6.91 4.01
N PHE A 198 -10.49 5.80 3.51
CA PHE A 198 -10.09 5.67 2.11
C PHE A 198 -11.29 5.85 1.17
N ALA A 199 -12.40 5.14 1.42
CA ALA A 199 -13.62 5.21 0.62
C ALA A 199 -14.23 6.63 0.61
N GLU A 200 -14.23 7.31 1.76
CA GLU A 200 -14.69 8.69 1.89
C GLU A 200 -13.79 9.67 1.12
N ALA A 201 -12.48 9.47 1.18
CA ALA A 201 -11.51 10.39 0.59
C ALA A 201 -11.34 10.21 -0.93
N ILE A 202 -11.48 8.98 -1.45
CA ILE A 202 -11.03 8.63 -2.81
C ILE A 202 -11.66 9.49 -3.91
N ALA A 203 -12.92 9.89 -3.76
CA ALA A 203 -13.63 10.73 -4.73
C ALA A 203 -13.08 12.16 -4.79
N ALA A 204 -12.63 12.69 -3.64
CA ALA A 204 -12.13 14.04 -3.47
C ALA A 204 -10.61 14.16 -3.72
N LEU A 205 -9.88 13.05 -3.90
CA LEU A 205 -8.45 13.10 -4.19
C LEU A 205 -8.19 13.70 -5.57
N ASP A 206 -7.46 14.82 -5.58
CA ASP A 206 -7.09 15.55 -6.79
C ASP A 206 -5.68 15.11 -7.26
N PRO A 207 -5.55 14.50 -8.46
CA PRO A 207 -4.26 14.13 -9.04
C PRO A 207 -3.44 15.33 -9.54
N ASP A 208 -4.03 16.51 -9.67
CA ASP A 208 -3.36 17.73 -10.13
C ASP A 208 -3.01 18.67 -8.96
N ALA A 209 -3.39 18.33 -7.74
CA ALA A 209 -2.95 19.04 -6.53
C ALA A 209 -1.42 19.01 -6.39
N VAL A 210 -0.85 20.05 -5.79
CA VAL A 210 0.59 20.10 -5.48
C VAL A 210 0.92 19.00 -4.45
N PRO A 211 1.78 18.03 -4.80
CA PRO A 211 2.05 16.90 -3.91
C PRO A 211 2.94 17.30 -2.74
N GLU A 212 2.55 16.92 -1.53
CA GLU A 212 3.44 17.00 -0.37
C GLU A 212 4.58 15.98 -0.49
N ARG A 213 5.77 16.33 0.00
CA ARG A 213 6.87 15.37 0.12
C ARG A 213 6.69 14.52 1.38
N VAL A 214 6.72 13.20 1.20
CA VAL A 214 6.63 12.20 2.28
C VAL A 214 7.77 11.18 2.15
N SER A 215 8.06 10.40 3.18
CA SER A 215 9.11 9.37 3.15
C SER A 215 8.90 8.33 2.06
N ALA A 216 7.65 8.04 1.72
CA ALA A 216 7.30 7.11 0.64
C ALA A 216 7.74 7.58 -0.76
N CYS A 217 8.10 8.88 -0.93
CA CYS A 217 8.57 9.41 -2.22
C CYS A 217 9.88 8.78 -2.70
N GLU A 218 10.73 8.29 -1.78
CA GLU A 218 12.04 7.70 -2.11
C GLU A 218 11.94 6.45 -3.00
N ARG A 219 10.81 5.74 -2.96
CA ARG A 219 10.54 4.53 -3.73
C ARG A 219 9.21 4.60 -4.46
N CYS A 220 8.81 5.80 -4.86
CA CYS A 220 7.51 6.01 -5.49
C CYS A 220 7.69 6.15 -7.00
N VAL A 221 6.99 5.35 -7.77
CA VAL A 221 7.00 5.40 -9.25
C VAL A 221 6.54 6.75 -9.81
N TRP A 222 5.90 7.60 -9.02
CA TRP A 222 5.48 8.94 -9.38
C TRP A 222 6.44 10.04 -8.90
N SER A 223 7.59 9.69 -8.29
CA SER A 223 8.50 10.65 -7.66
C SER A 223 8.96 11.74 -8.61
N LEU A 224 9.41 11.40 -9.83
CA LEU A 224 9.87 12.35 -10.84
C LEU A 224 8.78 13.33 -11.25
N ARG A 225 7.53 12.86 -11.47
CA ARG A 225 6.39 13.71 -11.75
C ARG A 225 6.10 14.67 -10.60
N CYS A 226 6.04 14.15 -9.38
CA CYS A 226 5.78 14.96 -8.18
C CYS A 226 6.89 16.00 -7.93
N ASP A 227 8.15 15.64 -8.20
CA ASP A 227 9.28 16.57 -8.10
C ASP A 227 9.20 17.66 -9.17
N GLY A 228 8.79 17.34 -10.39
CA GLY A 228 8.52 18.32 -11.45
C GLY A 228 7.46 19.32 -11.03
N VAL A 229 6.32 18.88 -10.50
CA VAL A 229 5.26 19.76 -9.98
C VAL A 229 5.77 20.62 -8.83
N ARG A 230 6.50 20.06 -7.86
CA ARG A 230 7.06 20.86 -6.75
C ARG A 230 8.02 21.92 -7.22
N ARG A 231 8.83 21.61 -8.24
CA ARG A 231 9.78 22.60 -8.85
C ARG A 231 9.04 23.69 -9.60
N SER A 232 8.00 23.37 -10.35
CA SER A 232 7.26 24.37 -11.13
C SER A 232 6.55 25.41 -10.27
N VAL A 233 6.20 25.06 -9.02
CA VAL A 233 5.57 25.99 -8.05
C VAL A 233 6.55 26.48 -6.97
N ASP A 234 7.82 26.23 -7.13
CA ASP A 234 8.88 26.57 -6.16
C ASP A 234 8.53 26.18 -4.71
N HIS A 235 8.05 24.94 -4.52
CA HIS A 235 7.47 24.46 -3.27
C HIS A 235 8.49 24.43 -2.13
N LEU A 236 8.07 24.80 -0.92
CA LEU A 236 8.92 24.83 0.29
C LEU A 236 9.62 23.49 0.61
N SER A 237 9.05 22.35 0.23
CA SER A 237 9.70 21.05 0.44
C SER A 237 10.98 20.84 -0.37
N LEU A 238 11.32 21.74 -1.29
CA LEU A 238 12.59 21.75 -2.01
C LEU A 238 13.73 22.27 -1.15
N VAL A 239 13.43 22.98 -0.07
CA VAL A 239 14.46 23.43 0.89
C VAL A 239 15.01 22.22 1.62
N ALA A 240 16.32 22.02 1.56
CA ALA A 240 16.97 20.89 2.20
C ALA A 240 16.72 20.92 3.72
N GLY A 241 16.35 19.76 4.29
CA GLY A 241 16.02 19.62 5.70
C GLY A 241 14.62 20.14 6.09
N MET A 242 13.80 20.62 5.16
CA MET A 242 12.44 21.06 5.41
C MET A 242 11.55 19.89 5.84
N ARG A 243 10.85 20.06 6.97
CA ARG A 243 9.87 19.09 7.47
C ARG A 243 8.45 19.55 7.16
N ARG A 244 7.53 18.60 7.09
CA ARG A 244 6.11 18.84 6.79
C ARG A 244 5.44 19.80 7.78
N ASP A 245 5.74 19.68 9.08
CA ASP A 245 5.20 20.59 10.11
C ASP A 245 5.73 22.02 9.93
N GLN A 246 6.99 22.17 9.52
CA GLN A 246 7.59 23.46 9.21
C GLN A 246 6.97 24.11 7.97
N THR A 247 6.79 23.34 6.89
CA THR A 247 6.06 23.81 5.69
C THR A 247 4.70 24.36 6.05
N LYS A 248 3.90 23.64 6.85
CA LYS A 248 2.57 24.09 7.27
C LYS A 248 2.61 25.42 8.05
N ARG A 249 3.58 25.59 8.95
CA ARG A 249 3.74 26.83 9.73
C ARG A 249 4.15 27.99 8.85
N LEU A 250 5.08 27.77 7.91
CA LEU A 250 5.53 28.79 6.96
C LEU A 250 4.37 29.23 6.05
N VAL A 251 3.63 28.29 5.48
CA VAL A 251 2.45 28.60 4.66
C VAL A 251 1.40 29.38 5.45
N ALA A 252 1.13 28.99 6.70
CA ALA A 252 0.20 29.72 7.58
C ALA A 252 0.68 31.16 7.91
N ALA A 253 1.98 31.44 7.82
CA ALA A 253 2.57 32.76 7.97
C ALA A 253 2.75 33.52 6.64
N GLY A 254 2.17 33.00 5.52
CA GLY A 254 2.23 33.64 4.20
C GLY A 254 3.51 33.36 3.40
N ILE A 255 4.44 32.54 3.94
CA ILE A 255 5.66 32.12 3.26
C ILE A 255 5.38 30.80 2.53
N THR A 256 5.10 30.87 1.23
CA THR A 256 4.55 29.75 0.45
C THR A 256 5.55 29.12 -0.52
N THR A 257 6.69 29.79 -0.83
CA THR A 257 7.70 29.30 -1.77
C THR A 257 9.10 29.32 -1.17
N LEU A 258 10.04 28.60 -1.80
CA LEU A 258 11.45 28.62 -1.42
C LEU A 258 12.02 30.04 -1.59
N GLU A 259 11.71 30.73 -2.68
CA GLU A 259 12.16 32.10 -2.94
C GLU A 259 11.65 33.07 -1.86
N ARG A 260 10.34 33.01 -1.52
CA ARG A 260 9.78 33.84 -0.44
C ARG A 260 10.44 33.56 0.91
N LEU A 261 10.80 32.31 1.19
CA LEU A 261 11.53 31.97 2.39
C LEU A 261 12.97 32.56 2.36
N ALA A 262 13.66 32.40 1.23
CA ALA A 262 15.02 32.93 1.03
C ALA A 262 15.11 34.44 1.25
N THR A 263 14.11 35.17 0.75
CA THR A 263 14.07 36.66 0.79
C THR A 263 13.34 37.23 2.00
N SER A 264 12.75 36.37 2.88
CA SER A 264 12.03 36.82 4.07
C SER A 264 12.95 37.53 5.08
N THR A 265 12.41 38.44 5.87
CA THR A 265 13.12 39.05 6.98
C THR A 265 13.09 38.21 8.24
N ALA A 266 13.92 38.54 9.25
CA ALA A 266 13.93 37.82 10.52
C ALA A 266 12.58 37.95 11.27
N ASP A 267 11.89 39.08 11.09
CA ASP A 267 10.62 39.42 11.73
C ASP A 267 9.44 38.58 11.18
N ALA A 268 9.59 37.99 9.97
CA ALA A 268 8.60 37.10 9.38
C ALA A 268 8.56 35.72 10.04
N HIS A 269 9.14 35.56 11.21
CA HIS A 269 9.24 34.33 11.96
C HIS A 269 7.87 33.72 12.31
N PRO A 270 7.56 32.50 11.85
CA PRO A 270 6.26 31.88 12.11
C PRO A 270 6.05 31.56 13.61
N PRO A 271 4.83 31.71 14.13
CA PRO A 271 4.52 31.26 15.49
C PRO A 271 4.85 29.77 15.68
N LYS A 272 5.28 29.42 16.91
CA LYS A 272 5.60 28.01 17.28
C LYS A 272 6.73 27.38 16.46
N MET A 273 7.57 28.14 15.80
CA MET A 273 8.84 27.71 15.23
C MET A 273 9.99 28.32 16.05
N ALA A 274 11.03 27.57 16.36
CA ALA A 274 12.20 28.14 17.04
C ALA A 274 12.94 29.11 16.10
N GLY A 275 13.39 30.29 16.62
CA GLY A 275 14.06 31.29 15.82
C GLY A 275 15.28 30.78 15.07
N GLN A 276 16.10 29.96 15.75
CA GLN A 276 17.25 29.31 15.12
C GLN A 276 16.87 28.37 13.97
N THR A 277 15.75 27.65 14.10
CA THR A 277 15.23 26.78 13.04
C THR A 277 14.81 27.62 11.83
N PHE A 278 14.09 28.71 12.05
CA PHE A 278 13.68 29.62 10.97
C PHE A 278 14.90 30.24 10.27
N ALA A 279 15.88 30.74 11.04
CA ALA A 279 17.11 31.30 10.49
C ALA A 279 17.90 30.27 9.65
N ASN A 280 17.99 29.03 10.10
CA ASN A 280 18.65 27.97 9.36
C ASN A 280 17.94 27.64 8.04
N LEU A 281 16.60 27.53 8.05
CA LEU A 281 15.80 27.26 6.86
C LEU A 281 15.90 28.41 5.85
N ARG A 282 15.87 29.68 6.29
CA ARG A 282 16.07 30.86 5.44
C ARG A 282 17.43 30.84 4.77
N ARG A 283 18.50 30.61 5.56
CA ARG A 283 19.86 30.53 5.02
C ARG A 283 19.99 29.40 3.99
N GLN A 284 19.41 28.21 4.29
CA GLN A 284 19.41 27.10 3.36
C GLN A 284 18.64 27.42 2.07
N ALA A 285 17.49 28.07 2.16
CA ALA A 285 16.71 28.51 1.01
C ALA A 285 17.49 29.54 0.16
N ALA A 286 18.16 30.51 0.80
CA ALA A 286 18.96 31.51 0.11
C ALA A 286 20.15 30.88 -0.65
N LEU A 287 20.87 29.92 -0.04
CA LEU A 287 21.94 29.19 -0.70
C LEU A 287 21.42 28.42 -1.94
N GLN A 288 20.27 27.74 -1.82
CA GLN A 288 19.69 27.00 -2.92
C GLN A 288 19.15 27.92 -4.03
N LEU A 289 18.60 29.08 -3.68
CA LEU A 289 18.17 30.08 -4.66
C LEU A 289 19.37 30.61 -5.45
N HIS A 290 20.48 30.95 -4.77
CA HIS A 290 21.73 31.40 -5.41
C HIS A 290 22.33 30.35 -6.36
N GLN A 291 22.21 29.05 -6.04
CA GLN A 291 22.70 27.97 -6.91
C GLN A 291 21.85 27.75 -8.17
N ARG A 292 20.64 28.30 -8.23
CA ARG A 292 19.74 28.23 -9.40
C ARG A 292 19.94 29.38 -10.39
N ALA A 293 20.52 30.48 -9.92
CA ALA A 293 20.84 31.67 -10.73
C ALA A 293 22.15 31.46 -11.50
#